data_b73ca58ef5374836ac4df7c8b4ad58b6
#
_entry.id   b73ca58ef5374836ac4df7c8b4ad58b6
#
_cell.length_a   1.000
_cell.length_b   1.000
_cell.length_c   1.000
_cell.angle_alpha   90.00
_cell.angle_beta   90.00
_cell.angle_gamma   90.00
#
_symmetry.space_group_name_H-M   'P 1'
#
loop_
_entity.id
_entity.type
_entity.pdbx_description
1 polymer ?
#
loop_
_entity_poly.entity_id
_entity_poly.type
_entity_poly.pdbx_seq_one_letter_code
_entity_poly.pdbx_strand_id
1 'polypeptide(L)'
;KRDIDSFRKTVLLAERMDVKVIVGFSGCPAGTPTDTQPNWITYRWPPEYNEMLQWQWKEKVIPYWKEAAKYAREHGIRKLAFEMHPNFVVYNPRTLLKLREAVGEEIGANCDLSHLFWQGCDPVEVIHFLGKQGAIFHAHMKDTVLFPENVAKYGVLNFAFEAGDLSNASATFRAVGYGHGASLWKSVIQAYMDIGYEGILSIENEDPILPGPVGVERAAYVLKNIRNEILGV
;
A
#
# COMPACT_ATOMS: atom_id res chain seq x y z
N LYS A 1 -13.78 14.89 -9.21
CA LYS A 1 -13.83 16.28 -8.65
C LYS A 1 -13.74 16.25 -7.13
N ARG A 2 -14.58 15.48 -6.44
CA ARG A 2 -14.59 15.35 -4.96
C ARG A 2 -13.22 14.97 -4.40
N ASP A 3 -12.54 13.99 -4.98
CA ASP A 3 -11.25 13.48 -4.47
C ASP A 3 -10.11 14.49 -4.70
N ILE A 4 -10.16 15.23 -5.81
CA ILE A 4 -9.22 16.32 -6.09
C ILE A 4 -9.36 17.43 -5.03
N ASP A 5 -10.59 17.80 -4.71
CA ASP A 5 -10.87 18.83 -3.69
C ASP A 5 -10.43 18.36 -2.29
N SER A 6 -10.62 17.05 -1.99
CA SER A 6 -10.15 16.43 -0.74
C SER A 6 -8.64 16.46 -0.64
N PHE A 7 -7.91 16.06 -1.69
CA PHE A 7 -6.45 16.13 -1.71
C PHE A 7 -5.93 17.56 -1.46
N ARG A 8 -6.49 18.55 -2.15
CA ARG A 8 -6.10 19.96 -1.93
C ARG A 8 -6.32 20.42 -0.51
N LYS A 9 -7.45 20.07 0.10
CA LYS A 9 -7.73 20.38 1.52
C LYS A 9 -6.73 19.68 2.45
N THR A 10 -6.38 18.44 2.17
CA THR A 10 -5.36 17.70 2.94
C THR A 10 -4.01 18.40 2.86
N VAL A 11 -3.59 18.85 1.67
CA VAL A 11 -2.34 19.61 1.48
C VAL A 11 -2.34 20.89 2.33
N LEU A 12 -3.41 21.68 2.27
CA LEU A 12 -3.53 22.92 3.06
C LEU A 12 -3.54 22.66 4.57
N LEU A 13 -4.18 21.57 5.01
CA LEU A 13 -4.16 21.18 6.41
C LEU A 13 -2.76 20.74 6.85
N ALA A 14 -2.09 19.93 6.05
CA ALA A 14 -0.72 19.47 6.31
C ALA A 14 0.27 20.66 6.38
N GLU A 15 0.13 21.64 5.48
CA GLU A 15 0.91 22.89 5.54
C GLU A 15 0.72 23.61 6.87
N ARG A 16 -0.53 23.80 7.31
CA ARG A 16 -0.83 24.48 8.59
C ARG A 16 -0.31 23.72 9.81
N MET A 17 -0.23 22.40 9.72
CA MET A 17 0.27 21.53 10.78
C MET A 17 1.77 21.28 10.69
N ASP A 18 2.46 21.86 9.72
CA ASP A 18 3.88 21.60 9.38
C ASP A 18 4.20 20.12 9.10
N VAL A 19 3.23 19.36 8.62
CA VAL A 19 3.39 17.96 8.21
C VAL A 19 3.95 17.89 6.79
N LYS A 20 5.01 17.10 6.58
CA LYS A 20 5.75 17.04 5.31
C LYS A 20 5.45 15.80 4.48
N VAL A 21 4.73 14.83 5.03
CA VAL A 21 4.37 13.56 4.39
C VAL A 21 2.87 13.41 4.36
N ILE A 22 2.31 13.13 3.19
CA ILE A 22 0.89 12.78 3.03
C ILE A 22 0.80 11.34 2.56
N VAL A 23 0.01 10.55 3.28
CA VAL A 23 -0.33 9.16 2.91
C VAL A 23 -1.64 9.15 2.14
N GLY A 24 -1.76 8.29 1.14
CA GLY A 24 -2.98 8.15 0.35
C GLY A 24 -2.87 7.10 -0.76
N PHE A 25 -3.85 7.11 -1.65
CA PHE A 25 -3.96 6.19 -2.76
C PHE A 25 -3.78 6.91 -4.10
N SER A 26 -3.30 6.16 -5.11
CA SER A 26 -3.04 6.70 -6.45
C SER A 26 -4.29 7.03 -7.27
N GLY A 27 -5.45 6.54 -6.84
CA GLY A 27 -6.67 6.54 -7.64
C GLY A 27 -6.68 5.43 -8.70
N CYS A 28 -7.85 5.24 -9.29
CA CYS A 28 -8.05 4.34 -10.43
C CYS A 28 -8.98 5.03 -11.43
N PRO A 29 -8.51 5.41 -12.62
CA PRO A 29 -9.36 5.97 -13.65
C PRO A 29 -10.35 4.96 -14.21
N ALA A 30 -11.38 5.46 -14.90
CA ALA A 30 -12.26 4.66 -15.74
C ALA A 30 -11.48 4.01 -16.91
N GLY A 31 -12.13 3.09 -17.63
CA GLY A 31 -11.51 2.43 -18.79
C GLY A 31 -11.48 3.30 -20.04
N THR A 32 -12.47 4.20 -20.20
CA THR A 32 -12.62 5.08 -21.35
C THR A 32 -12.97 6.52 -20.93
N PRO A 33 -12.87 7.50 -21.85
CA PRO A 33 -13.28 8.88 -21.56
C PRO A 33 -14.74 9.07 -21.17
N THR A 34 -15.60 8.17 -21.56
CA THR A 34 -17.05 8.22 -21.32
C THR A 34 -17.49 7.45 -20.10
N ASP A 35 -16.64 6.58 -19.55
CA ASP A 35 -16.95 5.81 -18.36
C ASP A 35 -16.86 6.69 -17.11
N THR A 36 -17.69 6.36 -16.13
CA THR A 36 -17.74 7.07 -14.84
C THR A 36 -17.27 6.22 -13.68
N GLN A 37 -17.07 4.92 -13.89
CA GLN A 37 -16.63 3.97 -12.85
C GLN A 37 -15.15 3.61 -13.04
N PRO A 38 -14.41 3.38 -11.94
CA PRO A 38 -13.03 2.94 -12.03
C PRO A 38 -12.91 1.57 -12.69
N ASN A 39 -11.83 1.37 -13.45
CA ASN A 39 -11.53 0.10 -14.09
C ASN A 39 -10.09 -0.32 -13.79
N TRP A 40 -9.93 -1.24 -12.84
CA TRP A 40 -8.61 -1.74 -12.42
C TRP A 40 -8.11 -2.83 -13.37
N ILE A 41 -7.12 -2.51 -14.18
CA ILE A 41 -6.57 -3.38 -15.22
C ILE A 41 -5.20 -3.90 -14.78
N THR A 42 -5.11 -5.21 -14.54
CA THR A 42 -3.87 -5.92 -14.20
C THR A 42 -3.40 -6.85 -15.31
N TYR A 43 -4.30 -7.31 -16.15
CA TYR A 43 -4.05 -8.21 -17.26
C TYR A 43 -4.31 -7.51 -18.60
N ARG A 44 -3.36 -7.63 -19.55
CA ARG A 44 -3.32 -6.80 -20.76
C ARG A 44 -3.93 -7.47 -21.99
N TRP A 45 -4.69 -8.50 -21.80
CA TRP A 45 -5.33 -9.21 -22.89
C TRP A 45 -6.83 -9.38 -22.58
N PRO A 46 -7.70 -9.24 -23.56
CA PRO A 46 -7.47 -8.88 -24.97
C PRO A 46 -6.86 -7.48 -25.16
N PRO A 47 -6.37 -7.13 -26.37
CA PRO A 47 -5.58 -5.92 -26.65
C PRO A 47 -6.21 -4.61 -26.16
N GLU A 48 -7.53 -4.52 -26.17
CA GLU A 48 -8.30 -3.36 -25.69
C GLU A 48 -7.97 -3.00 -24.24
N TYR A 49 -7.71 -4.00 -23.36
CA TYR A 49 -7.28 -3.73 -21.98
C TYR A 49 -5.91 -3.09 -21.91
N ASN A 50 -5.00 -3.43 -22.83
CA ASN A 50 -3.71 -2.76 -22.90
C ASN A 50 -3.86 -1.31 -23.38
N GLU A 51 -4.74 -1.03 -24.33
CA GLU A 51 -5.03 0.33 -24.83
C GLU A 51 -5.63 1.18 -23.70
N MET A 52 -6.64 0.65 -22.99
CA MET A 52 -7.23 1.31 -21.81
C MET A 52 -6.19 1.62 -20.75
N LEU A 53 -5.33 0.65 -20.41
CA LEU A 53 -4.26 0.84 -19.42
C LEU A 53 -3.27 1.91 -19.84
N GLN A 54 -2.89 1.95 -21.13
CA GLN A 54 -2.02 2.99 -21.68
C GLN A 54 -2.66 4.37 -21.55
N TRP A 55 -3.94 4.49 -21.91
CA TRP A 55 -4.72 5.72 -21.79
C TRP A 55 -4.84 6.17 -20.33
N GLN A 56 -5.18 5.27 -19.40
CA GLN A 56 -5.25 5.56 -17.97
C GLN A 56 -3.95 6.22 -17.48
N TRP A 57 -2.80 5.62 -17.80
CA TRP A 57 -1.52 6.13 -17.33
C TRP A 57 -1.13 7.44 -18.01
N LYS A 58 -1.23 7.52 -19.34
CA LYS A 58 -0.75 8.66 -20.11
C LYS A 58 -1.64 9.89 -20.00
N GLU A 59 -2.95 9.68 -20.02
CA GLU A 59 -3.91 10.78 -20.13
C GLU A 59 -4.54 11.19 -18.79
N LYS A 60 -4.46 10.33 -17.76
CA LYS A 60 -5.11 10.58 -16.48
C LYS A 60 -4.13 10.59 -15.32
N VAL A 61 -3.46 9.48 -15.05
CA VAL A 61 -2.67 9.29 -13.83
C VAL A 61 -1.45 10.21 -13.80
N ILE A 62 -0.59 10.12 -14.81
CA ILE A 62 0.65 10.89 -14.85
C ILE A 62 0.40 12.41 -14.90
N PRO A 63 -0.49 12.92 -15.77
CA PRO A 63 -0.78 14.37 -15.79
C PRO A 63 -1.35 14.86 -14.47
N TYR A 64 -2.29 14.13 -13.88
CA TYR A 64 -2.87 14.50 -12.59
C TYR A 64 -1.80 14.57 -11.49
N TRP A 65 -0.98 13.53 -11.34
CA TRP A 65 -0.01 13.48 -10.26
C TRP A 65 1.16 14.44 -10.45
N LYS A 66 1.51 14.81 -11.68
CA LYS A 66 2.45 15.92 -11.94
C LYS A 66 1.96 17.25 -11.36
N GLU A 67 0.71 17.60 -11.64
CA GLU A 67 0.10 18.83 -11.12
C GLU A 67 -0.13 18.75 -9.61
N ALA A 68 -0.60 17.62 -9.09
CA ALA A 68 -0.85 17.40 -7.67
C ALA A 68 0.46 17.45 -6.85
N ALA A 69 1.53 16.84 -7.33
CA ALA A 69 2.83 16.86 -6.69
C ALA A 69 3.45 18.28 -6.70
N LYS A 70 3.31 19.00 -7.83
CA LYS A 70 3.71 20.41 -7.90
C LYS A 70 2.99 21.24 -6.86
N TYR A 71 1.66 21.13 -6.80
CA TYR A 71 0.84 21.83 -5.82
C TYR A 71 1.26 21.49 -4.39
N ALA A 72 1.44 20.21 -4.07
CA ALA A 72 1.90 19.77 -2.77
C ALA A 72 3.26 20.39 -2.38
N ARG A 73 4.21 20.43 -3.33
CA ARG A 73 5.54 21.03 -3.14
C ARG A 73 5.47 22.53 -2.85
N GLU A 74 4.61 23.27 -3.53
CA GLU A 74 4.37 24.70 -3.32
C GLU A 74 3.86 25.01 -1.91
N HIS A 75 3.17 24.04 -1.28
CA HIS A 75 2.68 24.09 0.10
C HIS A 75 3.62 23.39 1.11
N GLY A 76 4.88 23.15 0.75
CA GLY A 76 5.89 22.61 1.67
C GLY A 76 5.81 21.10 1.95
N ILE A 77 4.93 20.36 1.25
CA ILE A 77 4.90 18.90 1.32
C ILE A 77 6.08 18.34 0.52
N ARG A 78 6.77 17.36 1.09
CA ARG A 78 7.99 16.78 0.51
C ARG A 78 7.80 15.35 0.02
N LYS A 79 6.83 14.62 0.56
CA LYS A 79 6.63 13.20 0.32
C LYS A 79 5.13 12.90 0.17
N LEU A 80 4.78 12.26 -0.94
CA LEU A 80 3.48 11.68 -1.21
C LEU A 80 3.64 10.17 -1.14
N ALA A 81 3.18 9.56 -0.05
CA ALA A 81 3.36 8.16 0.27
C ALA A 81 2.11 7.37 -0.18
N PHE A 82 2.22 6.67 -1.31
CA PHE A 82 1.10 5.87 -1.82
C PHE A 82 1.11 4.47 -1.24
N GLU A 83 -0.02 4.06 -0.75
CA GLU A 83 -0.26 2.66 -0.43
C GLU A 83 -0.44 1.87 -1.72
N MET A 84 0.32 0.79 -1.85
CA MET A 84 0.24 -0.15 -2.97
C MET A 84 -0.94 -1.09 -2.75
N HIS A 85 -2.11 -0.66 -3.19
CA HIS A 85 -3.38 -1.30 -2.84
C HIS A 85 -4.12 -1.82 -4.09
N PRO A 86 -4.75 -3.02 -4.04
CA PRO A 86 -5.65 -3.49 -5.09
C PRO A 86 -6.70 -2.45 -5.45
N ASN A 87 -7.22 -2.53 -6.67
CA ASN A 87 -8.19 -1.58 -7.21
C ASN A 87 -7.67 -0.14 -7.44
N PHE A 88 -6.36 0.10 -7.22
CA PHE A 88 -5.69 1.34 -7.59
C PHE A 88 -4.62 1.08 -8.67
N VAL A 89 -4.24 2.13 -9.41
CA VAL A 89 -3.21 1.95 -10.47
C VAL A 89 -1.83 1.69 -9.90
N VAL A 90 -1.55 2.13 -8.66
CA VAL A 90 -0.37 1.77 -7.89
C VAL A 90 -0.76 0.67 -6.91
N TYR A 91 -0.45 -0.58 -7.25
CA TYR A 91 -0.81 -1.76 -6.46
C TYR A 91 0.37 -2.68 -6.14
N ASN A 92 1.55 -2.37 -6.66
CA ASN A 92 2.77 -3.11 -6.39
C ASN A 92 4.02 -2.23 -6.60
N PRO A 93 5.24 -2.68 -6.21
CA PRO A 93 6.46 -1.90 -6.34
C PRO A 93 6.74 -1.40 -7.75
N ARG A 94 6.45 -2.20 -8.77
CA ARG A 94 6.67 -1.81 -10.17
C ARG A 94 5.80 -0.63 -10.60
N THR A 95 4.53 -0.64 -10.22
CA THR A 95 3.59 0.44 -10.56
C THR A 95 3.88 1.71 -9.77
N LEU A 96 4.35 1.58 -8.53
CA LEU A 96 4.83 2.70 -7.73
C LEU A 96 6.03 3.38 -8.39
N LEU A 97 7.06 2.62 -8.74
CA LEU A 97 8.27 3.17 -9.37
C LEU A 97 7.98 3.76 -10.75
N LYS A 98 7.04 3.18 -11.51
CA LYS A 98 6.57 3.78 -12.76
C LYS A 98 5.98 5.17 -12.55
N LEU A 99 5.19 5.37 -11.49
CA LEU A 99 4.65 6.68 -11.17
C LEU A 99 5.74 7.64 -10.71
N ARG A 100 6.64 7.18 -9.82
CA ARG A 100 7.80 7.95 -9.34
C ARG A 100 8.70 8.44 -10.48
N GLU A 101 9.05 7.55 -11.42
CA GLU A 101 9.84 7.89 -12.61
C GLU A 101 9.16 8.98 -13.46
N ALA A 102 7.85 8.90 -13.62
CA ALA A 102 7.09 9.82 -14.45
C ALA A 102 6.80 11.18 -13.80
N VAL A 103 6.73 11.26 -12.47
CA VAL A 103 6.30 12.45 -11.71
C VAL A 103 7.48 13.10 -10.99
N GLY A 104 8.23 12.35 -10.19
CA GLY A 104 9.35 12.86 -9.41
C GLY A 104 9.60 12.08 -8.12
N GLU A 105 10.70 12.43 -7.46
CA GLU A 105 11.17 11.75 -6.24
C GLU A 105 10.27 11.97 -5.02
N GLU A 106 9.38 12.92 -5.05
CA GLU A 106 8.34 13.13 -4.05
C GLU A 106 7.29 12.03 -3.98
N ILE A 107 7.23 11.14 -4.98
CA ILE A 107 6.38 9.94 -4.99
C ILE A 107 7.12 8.78 -4.33
N GLY A 108 6.49 8.14 -3.35
CA GLY A 108 7.04 6.97 -2.67
C GLY A 108 5.94 6.11 -2.05
N ALA A 109 6.33 5.07 -1.33
CA ALA A 109 5.42 4.13 -0.70
C ALA A 109 5.01 4.57 0.71
N ASN A 110 3.73 4.44 1.01
CA ASN A 110 3.30 3.89 2.28
C ASN A 110 3.35 2.36 2.12
N CYS A 111 4.35 1.74 2.72
CA CYS A 111 4.63 0.34 2.51
C CYS A 111 3.75 -0.52 3.42
N ASP A 112 2.58 -0.89 2.92
CA ASP A 112 1.70 -1.88 3.53
C ASP A 112 1.93 -3.24 2.87
N LEU A 113 2.55 -4.14 3.62
CA LEU A 113 2.89 -5.48 3.13
C LEU A 113 1.68 -6.39 3.03
N SER A 114 0.59 -6.10 3.75
CA SER A 114 -0.60 -6.94 3.77
C SER A 114 -1.23 -7.11 2.40
N HIS A 115 -1.14 -6.07 1.56
CA HIS A 115 -1.63 -6.10 0.19
C HIS A 115 -0.70 -6.83 -0.78
N LEU A 116 0.54 -7.11 -0.37
CA LEU A 116 1.56 -7.74 -1.19
C LEU A 116 1.74 -9.23 -0.89
N PHE A 117 1.47 -9.67 0.35
CA PHE A 117 1.56 -11.08 0.74
C PHE A 117 0.72 -12.00 -0.17
N TRP A 118 -0.55 -11.68 -0.36
CA TRP A 118 -1.43 -12.50 -1.18
C TRP A 118 -1.13 -12.38 -2.70
N GLN A 119 -0.42 -11.34 -3.12
CA GLN A 119 0.09 -11.21 -4.50
C GLN A 119 1.34 -12.07 -4.73
N GLY A 120 1.86 -12.75 -3.71
CA GLY A 120 3.05 -13.59 -3.80
C GLY A 120 4.37 -12.81 -3.75
N CYS A 121 4.36 -11.56 -3.27
CA CYS A 121 5.58 -10.80 -3.04
C CYS A 121 6.27 -11.26 -1.75
N ASP A 122 7.61 -11.36 -1.79
CA ASP A 122 8.42 -11.49 -0.58
C ASP A 122 8.54 -10.11 0.08
N PRO A 123 8.13 -9.95 1.35
CA PRO A 123 8.11 -8.64 2.02
C PRO A 123 9.53 -8.06 2.23
N VAL A 124 10.52 -8.89 2.49
CA VAL A 124 11.91 -8.48 2.71
C VAL A 124 12.50 -7.95 1.40
N GLU A 125 12.28 -8.68 0.30
CA GLU A 125 12.70 -8.25 -1.03
C GLU A 125 12.02 -6.95 -1.47
N VAL A 126 10.73 -6.77 -1.17
CA VAL A 126 10.01 -5.51 -1.44
C VAL A 126 10.65 -4.34 -0.71
N ILE A 127 10.94 -4.50 0.58
CA ILE A 127 11.56 -3.44 1.39
C ILE A 127 12.94 -3.09 0.84
N HIS A 128 13.79 -4.06 0.59
CA HIS A 128 15.12 -3.82 0.02
C HIS A 128 15.06 -3.19 -1.37
N PHE A 129 14.14 -3.67 -2.24
CA PHE A 129 13.97 -3.15 -3.59
C PHE A 129 13.55 -1.69 -3.62
N LEU A 130 12.55 -1.31 -2.82
CA LEU A 130 12.08 0.07 -2.71
C LEU A 130 13.06 0.95 -1.91
N GLY A 131 13.70 0.38 -0.88
CA GLY A 131 14.68 1.07 -0.05
C GLY A 131 15.90 1.53 -0.85
N LYS A 132 16.43 0.68 -1.75
CA LYS A 132 17.51 1.04 -2.68
C LYS A 132 17.18 2.24 -3.60
N GLN A 133 15.89 2.51 -3.80
CA GLN A 133 15.40 3.65 -4.58
C GLN A 133 15.05 4.88 -3.72
N GLY A 134 15.26 4.80 -2.39
CA GLY A 134 14.80 5.83 -1.45
C GLY A 134 13.28 6.07 -1.53
N ALA A 135 12.51 5.04 -1.85
CA ALA A 135 11.10 5.16 -2.20
C ALA A 135 10.15 4.73 -1.09
N ILE A 136 10.62 4.45 0.13
CA ILE A 136 9.76 4.17 1.30
C ILE A 136 9.67 5.41 2.17
N PHE A 137 8.47 5.95 2.32
CA PHE A 137 8.22 7.19 3.06
C PHE A 137 7.43 6.98 4.34
N HIS A 138 6.63 5.93 4.37
CA HIS A 138 5.84 5.49 5.51
C HIS A 138 5.67 3.98 5.47
N ALA A 139 5.30 3.36 6.58
CA ALA A 139 5.11 1.93 6.66
C ALA A 139 3.89 1.59 7.53
N HIS A 140 2.99 0.77 6.98
CA HIS A 140 1.92 0.14 7.74
C HIS A 140 2.31 -1.27 8.17
N MET A 141 2.07 -1.55 9.44
CA MET A 141 2.22 -2.87 10.04
C MET A 141 0.84 -3.53 10.10
N LYS A 142 0.52 -4.29 9.08
CA LYS A 142 -0.71 -5.05 8.92
C LYS A 142 -0.37 -6.42 8.34
N ASP A 143 -0.97 -7.45 8.87
CA ASP A 143 -0.73 -8.84 8.47
C ASP A 143 -1.84 -9.36 7.54
N THR A 144 -1.56 -10.47 6.89
CA THR A 144 -2.51 -11.19 6.04
C THR A 144 -2.31 -12.69 6.24
N VAL A 145 -3.38 -13.44 6.39
CA VAL A 145 -3.34 -14.89 6.30
C VAL A 145 -3.86 -15.36 4.95
N LEU A 146 -3.18 -16.30 4.33
CA LEU A 146 -3.69 -17.03 3.16
C LEU A 146 -4.30 -18.35 3.64
N PHE A 147 -5.40 -18.75 3.00
CA PHE A 147 -6.06 -20.04 3.21
C PHE A 147 -5.67 -21.00 2.09
N PRO A 148 -4.65 -21.88 2.29
CA PRO A 148 -4.07 -22.68 1.20
C PRO A 148 -5.09 -23.56 0.46
N GLU A 149 -6.07 -24.09 1.17
CA GLU A 149 -7.13 -24.93 0.57
C GLU A 149 -8.02 -24.13 -0.39
N ASN A 150 -8.34 -22.88 -0.05
CA ASN A 150 -9.13 -22.00 -0.89
C ASN A 150 -8.28 -21.44 -2.04
N VAL A 151 -7.02 -21.08 -1.78
CA VAL A 151 -6.07 -20.70 -2.83
C VAL A 151 -5.90 -21.80 -3.86
N ALA A 152 -5.81 -23.07 -3.42
CA ALA A 152 -5.69 -24.23 -4.32
C ALA A 152 -6.93 -24.44 -5.22
N LYS A 153 -8.11 -24.01 -4.76
CA LYS A 153 -9.38 -24.16 -5.51
C LYS A 153 -9.71 -22.92 -6.36
N TYR A 154 -9.49 -21.74 -5.81
CA TYR A 154 -10.04 -20.48 -6.37
C TYR A 154 -8.96 -19.50 -6.81
N GLY A 155 -7.68 -19.75 -6.49
CA GLY A 155 -6.57 -18.81 -6.72
C GLY A 155 -6.57 -17.66 -5.72
N VAL A 156 -5.57 -16.79 -5.84
CA VAL A 156 -5.34 -15.68 -4.89
C VAL A 156 -6.28 -14.49 -5.08
N LEU A 157 -6.88 -14.34 -6.26
CA LEU A 157 -7.75 -13.20 -6.57
C LEU A 157 -9.12 -13.28 -5.86
N ASN A 158 -9.49 -14.43 -5.31
CA ASN A 158 -10.73 -14.58 -4.53
C ASN A 158 -10.55 -14.04 -3.10
N PHE A 159 -10.07 -12.78 -3.00
CA PHE A 159 -9.90 -12.07 -1.73
C PHE A 159 -11.23 -11.54 -1.19
N ALA A 160 -12.23 -11.39 -2.06
CA ALA A 160 -13.53 -10.88 -1.68
C ALA A 160 -14.21 -11.82 -0.68
N PHE A 161 -14.65 -11.24 0.42
CA PHE A 161 -15.47 -11.90 1.41
C PHE A 161 -16.80 -11.15 1.54
N GLU A 162 -17.87 -11.89 1.67
CA GLU A 162 -19.12 -11.32 2.18
C GLU A 162 -18.94 -11.07 3.67
N ALA A 163 -19.49 -9.96 4.17
CA ALA A 163 -19.27 -9.52 5.54
C ALA A 163 -19.52 -10.66 6.56
N GLY A 164 -18.44 -11.10 7.21
CA GLY A 164 -18.47 -12.14 8.24
C GLY A 164 -18.29 -13.58 7.76
N ASP A 165 -18.27 -13.87 6.47
CA ASP A 165 -18.02 -15.22 5.94
C ASP A 165 -16.64 -15.33 5.25
N LEU A 166 -15.71 -15.99 5.92
CA LEU A 166 -14.37 -16.27 5.42
C LEU A 166 -14.23 -17.68 4.81
N SER A 167 -15.31 -18.47 4.75
CA SER A 167 -15.25 -19.89 4.36
C SER A 167 -14.69 -20.11 2.95
N ASN A 168 -14.94 -19.18 2.03
CA ASN A 168 -14.48 -19.21 0.64
C ASN A 168 -13.40 -18.19 0.33
N ALA A 169 -12.97 -17.37 1.28
CA ALA A 169 -11.91 -16.39 1.06
C ALA A 169 -10.57 -17.06 0.82
N SER A 170 -9.78 -16.58 -0.13
CA SER A 170 -8.40 -17.03 -0.34
C SER A 170 -7.42 -16.41 0.65
N ALA A 171 -7.75 -15.23 1.17
CA ALA A 171 -6.97 -14.54 2.18
C ALA A 171 -7.86 -13.59 2.99
N THR A 172 -7.36 -13.15 4.14
CA THR A 172 -7.96 -12.05 4.93
C THR A 172 -6.89 -11.32 5.72
N PHE A 173 -7.17 -10.05 6.07
CA PHE A 173 -6.29 -9.28 6.93
C PHE A 173 -6.31 -9.80 8.37
N ARG A 174 -5.17 -9.67 9.04
CA ARG A 174 -4.99 -10.07 10.43
C ARG A 174 -4.16 -9.03 11.19
N ALA A 175 -4.34 -8.99 12.48
CA ALA A 175 -3.39 -8.30 13.35
C ALA A 175 -1.98 -8.89 13.19
N VAL A 176 -0.95 -8.06 13.27
CA VAL A 176 0.46 -8.47 13.13
C VAL A 176 0.79 -9.67 14.02
N GLY A 177 1.35 -10.71 13.42
CA GLY A 177 1.69 -11.97 14.08
C GLY A 177 0.57 -13.02 14.10
N TYR A 178 -0.60 -12.70 13.52
CA TYR A 178 -1.75 -13.61 13.43
C TYR A 178 -2.01 -14.16 12.02
N GLY A 179 -1.34 -13.61 11.02
CA GLY A 179 -1.24 -14.17 9.66
C GLY A 179 0.09 -14.89 9.48
N HIS A 180 1.17 -14.20 9.77
CA HIS A 180 2.54 -14.71 9.72
C HIS A 180 3.18 -14.68 11.10
N GLY A 181 4.08 -15.65 11.37
CA GLY A 181 4.75 -15.77 12.67
C GLY A 181 5.81 -14.68 12.93
N ALA A 182 6.26 -14.60 14.19
CA ALA A 182 7.23 -13.62 14.65
C ALA A 182 8.56 -13.64 13.86
N SER A 183 8.97 -14.80 13.34
CA SER A 183 10.19 -14.93 12.53
C SER A 183 10.15 -14.07 11.26
N LEU A 184 9.02 -14.09 10.53
CA LEU A 184 8.88 -13.24 9.34
C LEU A 184 8.86 -11.75 9.72
N TRP A 185 8.11 -11.38 10.75
CA TRP A 185 8.06 -9.99 11.20
C TRP A 185 9.40 -9.48 11.74
N LYS A 186 10.23 -10.36 12.33
CA LYS A 186 11.61 -10.03 12.68
C LYS A 186 12.44 -9.70 11.44
N SER A 187 12.33 -10.52 10.38
CA SER A 187 13.01 -10.27 9.12
C SER A 187 12.53 -8.97 8.46
N VAL A 188 11.23 -8.67 8.54
CA VAL A 188 10.64 -7.41 8.04
C VAL A 188 11.21 -6.21 8.78
N ILE A 189 11.25 -6.23 10.13
CA ILE A 189 11.82 -5.13 10.91
C ILE A 189 13.32 -4.98 10.61
N GLN A 190 14.05 -6.09 10.53
CA GLN A 190 15.46 -6.06 10.16
C GLN A 190 15.67 -5.43 8.77
N ALA A 191 14.84 -5.77 7.79
CA ALA A 191 14.93 -5.18 6.44
C ALA A 191 14.70 -3.66 6.44
N TYR A 192 13.78 -3.13 7.27
CA TYR A 192 13.64 -1.68 7.45
C TYR A 192 14.89 -1.06 8.07
N MET A 193 15.52 -1.72 9.04
CA MET A 193 16.79 -1.26 9.62
C MET A 193 17.93 -1.29 8.60
N ASP A 194 18.03 -2.33 7.80
CA ASP A 194 19.08 -2.51 6.77
C ASP A 194 19.06 -1.40 5.71
N ILE A 195 17.88 -0.88 5.38
CA ILE A 195 17.74 0.25 4.44
C ILE A 195 17.86 1.62 5.12
N GLY A 196 18.12 1.68 6.44
CA GLY A 196 18.20 2.92 7.19
C GLY A 196 16.85 3.66 7.33
N TYR A 197 15.73 2.93 7.40
CA TYR A 197 14.42 3.55 7.60
C TYR A 197 14.27 4.05 9.05
N GLU A 198 14.10 5.36 9.20
CA GLU A 198 13.94 6.03 10.51
C GLU A 198 12.50 6.51 10.76
N GLY A 199 11.58 6.15 9.86
CA GLY A 199 10.18 6.56 9.96
C GLY A 199 9.38 5.75 10.98
N ILE A 200 8.09 6.06 11.05
CA ILE A 200 7.15 5.38 11.96
C ILE A 200 6.70 4.06 11.33
N LEU A 201 6.64 3.00 12.13
CA LEU A 201 5.97 1.75 11.83
C LEU A 201 4.56 1.82 12.42
N SER A 202 3.59 2.22 11.61
CA SER A 202 2.21 2.44 12.05
C SER A 202 1.42 1.15 12.02
N ILE A 203 0.80 0.77 13.15
CA ILE A 203 -0.12 -0.37 13.17
C ILE A 203 -1.42 0.05 12.48
N GLU A 204 -1.79 -0.68 11.42
CA GLU A 204 -3.12 -0.65 10.85
C GLU A 204 -3.83 -1.97 11.14
N ASN A 205 -5.04 -1.91 11.68
CA ASN A 205 -5.78 -3.10 12.09
C ASN A 205 -7.12 -3.20 11.37
N GLU A 206 -7.22 -4.16 10.48
CA GLU A 206 -8.43 -4.54 9.75
C GLU A 206 -8.74 -6.04 9.94
N ASP A 207 -8.38 -6.58 11.11
CA ASP A 207 -8.65 -7.98 11.45
C ASP A 207 -10.17 -8.19 11.65
N PRO A 208 -10.84 -9.01 10.81
CA PRO A 208 -12.28 -9.22 10.94
C PRO A 208 -12.65 -10.19 12.08
N ILE A 209 -11.67 -10.84 12.70
CA ILE A 209 -11.88 -11.87 13.74
C ILE A 209 -11.67 -11.27 15.12
N LEU A 210 -10.69 -10.38 15.29
CA LEU A 210 -10.39 -9.74 16.56
C LEU A 210 -11.11 -8.40 16.70
N PRO A 211 -11.65 -8.07 17.88
CA PRO A 211 -12.09 -6.70 18.14
C PRO A 211 -10.97 -5.70 17.92
N GLY A 212 -11.27 -4.56 17.29
CA GLY A 212 -10.28 -3.59 16.86
C GLY A 212 -9.23 -3.21 17.93
N PRO A 213 -9.62 -2.81 19.16
CA PRO A 213 -8.66 -2.50 20.23
C PRO A 213 -7.76 -3.67 20.60
N VAL A 214 -8.31 -4.90 20.62
CA VAL A 214 -7.56 -6.13 20.93
C VAL A 214 -6.53 -6.42 19.83
N GLY A 215 -6.91 -6.26 18.57
CA GLY A 215 -6.00 -6.45 17.43
C GLY A 215 -4.82 -5.48 17.48
N VAL A 216 -5.07 -4.21 17.78
CA VAL A 216 -4.02 -3.20 17.93
C VAL A 216 -3.08 -3.51 19.10
N GLU A 217 -3.64 -3.87 20.28
CA GLU A 217 -2.84 -4.23 21.45
C GLU A 217 -1.91 -5.41 21.17
N ARG A 218 -2.45 -6.47 20.55
CA ARG A 218 -1.68 -7.66 20.20
C ARG A 218 -0.59 -7.38 19.16
N ALA A 219 -0.90 -6.63 18.11
CA ALA A 219 0.08 -6.19 17.13
C ALA A 219 1.22 -5.40 17.80
N ALA A 220 0.88 -4.45 18.68
CA ALA A 220 1.87 -3.66 19.42
C ALA A 220 2.75 -4.55 20.32
N TYR A 221 2.16 -5.55 20.98
CA TYR A 221 2.92 -6.51 21.81
C TYR A 221 3.93 -7.30 20.97
N VAL A 222 3.50 -7.86 19.84
CA VAL A 222 4.37 -8.63 18.93
C VAL A 222 5.53 -7.76 18.43
N LEU A 223 5.22 -6.57 17.89
CA LEU A 223 6.23 -5.67 17.34
C LEU A 223 7.22 -5.16 18.40
N LYS A 224 6.76 -4.86 19.61
CA LYS A 224 7.63 -4.45 20.72
C LYS A 224 8.58 -5.58 21.15
N ASN A 225 8.10 -6.81 21.25
CA ASN A 225 8.93 -7.95 21.60
C ASN A 225 10.00 -8.21 20.54
N ILE A 226 9.63 -8.19 19.27
CA ILE A 226 10.57 -8.35 18.16
C ILE A 226 11.63 -7.24 18.20
N ARG A 227 11.22 -5.98 18.37
CA ARG A 227 12.17 -4.87 18.50
C ARG A 227 13.15 -5.09 19.66
N ASN A 228 12.65 -5.47 20.82
CA ASN A 228 13.48 -5.70 22.01
C ASN A 228 14.47 -6.85 21.79
N GLU A 229 14.01 -7.93 21.13
CA GLU A 229 14.89 -9.05 20.76
C GLU A 229 16.00 -8.62 19.80
N ILE A 230 15.69 -7.79 18.79
CA ILE A 230 16.70 -7.27 17.85
C ILE A 230 17.70 -6.37 18.56
N LEU A 231 17.23 -5.53 19.48
CA LEU A 231 18.08 -4.57 20.20
C LEU A 231 18.80 -5.18 21.42
N GLY A 232 18.45 -6.42 21.80
CA GLY A 232 19.05 -7.09 22.96
C GLY A 232 18.62 -6.51 24.32
N VAL A 233 17.39 -5.98 24.43
CA VAL A 233 16.83 -5.33 25.63
C VAL A 233 15.52 -5.98 26.07
#